data_f6717205a8b13bed4de7afcb4fc518a0
#
_entry.id   f6717205a8b13bed4de7afcb4fc518a0
#
_cell.length_a   1.000
_cell.length_b   1.000
_cell.length_c   1.000
_cell.angle_alpha   90.00
_cell.angle_beta   90.00
_cell.angle_gamma   90.00
#
_symmetry.space_group_name_H-M   'P 1'
#
loop_
_entity.id
_entity.type
_entity.pdbx_description
1 polymer ?
#
loop_
_entity_poly.entity_id
_entity_poly.type
_entity_poly.pdbx_seq_one_letter_code
_entity_poly.pdbx_strand_id
1 'polypeptide(L)'
;MNGPAADAAHPGPVPTAAPTVSVVVPVLDDAAHLRACLALLARQTRRPDEVVVVDNGSTDDSAAVARAAGARVVHEPRRGIPSAAAAGYDAARGDLILRCDADTRVPPDWTERIAARFAAEPALLGLTGPGRFYDQPRLLGRVRSAAYTAAYRWAGGAALAGTPLWGSNCALRAEAWRAVRHRVHRHRADVHDDLDLSFHLLRHAPASTRFDPGLRVGAAGRLFGSLDARVRQGRMAVTTLRLNWAELSPGMRWVRRVQAAARP
;
A
#
# COMPACT_ATOMS: atom_id res chain seq x y z
N MET A 1 -19.40 47.04 43.02
CA MET A 1 -18.74 47.19 41.71
C MET A 1 -17.98 45.89 41.41
N ASN A 2 -18.62 45.00 40.67
CA ASN A 2 -18.01 43.71 40.27
C ASN A 2 -17.43 43.93 38.85
N GLY A 3 -16.11 43.83 38.71
CA GLY A 3 -15.43 43.84 37.42
C GLY A 3 -15.66 42.54 36.65
N PRO A 4 -15.64 42.58 35.30
CA PRO A 4 -15.89 41.38 34.47
C PRO A 4 -14.73 40.41 34.58
N ALA A 5 -15.06 39.13 34.77
CA ALA A 5 -14.12 38.01 34.72
C ALA A 5 -13.52 37.93 33.33
N ALA A 6 -12.20 37.89 33.26
CA ALA A 6 -11.46 37.69 32.00
C ALA A 6 -11.80 36.30 31.44
N ASP A 7 -12.33 36.29 30.23
CA ASP A 7 -12.60 35.09 29.43
C ASP A 7 -11.25 34.38 29.14
N ALA A 8 -11.03 33.25 29.76
CA ALA A 8 -9.84 32.43 29.53
C ALA A 8 -9.98 31.80 28.12
N ALA A 9 -9.31 32.40 27.16
CA ALA A 9 -9.20 31.85 25.79
C ALA A 9 -8.73 30.40 25.87
N HIS A 10 -9.60 29.45 25.46
CA HIS A 10 -9.22 28.07 25.24
C HIS A 10 -8.08 28.05 24.19
N PRO A 11 -6.95 27.43 24.49
CA PRO A 11 -5.92 27.26 23.47
C PRO A 11 -6.52 26.42 22.33
N GLY A 12 -6.56 27.00 21.14
CA GLY A 12 -7.00 26.31 19.94
C GLY A 12 -6.15 25.04 19.73
N PRO A 13 -6.65 24.04 18.98
CA PRO A 13 -5.93 22.81 18.76
C PRO A 13 -4.54 23.11 18.21
N VAL A 14 -3.53 22.62 18.92
CA VAL A 14 -2.11 22.69 18.49
C VAL A 14 -2.04 22.06 17.11
N PRO A 15 -1.48 22.73 16.08
CA PRO A 15 -1.34 22.13 14.76
C PRO A 15 -0.49 20.87 14.90
N THR A 16 -1.11 19.71 14.75
CA THR A 16 -0.36 18.44 14.68
C THR A 16 0.55 18.52 13.48
N ALA A 17 1.85 18.34 13.67
CA ALA A 17 2.82 18.31 12.59
C ALA A 17 2.34 17.35 11.49
N ALA A 18 2.55 17.73 10.23
CA ALA A 18 2.16 16.87 9.11
C ALA A 18 2.86 15.51 9.25
N PRO A 19 2.13 14.38 9.04
CA PRO A 19 2.69 13.05 9.24
C PRO A 19 3.91 12.80 8.35
N THR A 20 4.97 12.23 8.89
CA THR A 20 6.16 11.83 8.14
C THR A 20 5.86 10.64 7.21
N VAL A 21 6.53 10.58 6.05
CA VAL A 21 6.23 9.64 4.97
C VAL A 21 7.46 8.81 4.61
N SER A 22 7.37 7.51 4.75
CA SER A 22 8.32 6.55 4.18
C SER A 22 7.72 5.94 2.91
N VAL A 23 8.49 5.91 1.81
CA VAL A 23 8.11 5.16 0.61
C VAL A 23 8.94 3.88 0.54
N VAL A 24 8.27 2.74 0.48
CA VAL A 24 8.88 1.40 0.37
C VAL A 24 8.77 0.91 -1.07
N VAL A 25 9.90 0.52 -1.65
CA VAL A 25 9.99 0.00 -3.03
C VAL A 25 10.71 -1.34 -3.01
N PRO A 26 9.99 -2.48 -3.04
CA PRO A 26 10.62 -3.78 -3.24
C PRO A 26 11.18 -3.90 -4.66
N VAL A 27 12.35 -4.50 -4.81
CA VAL A 27 12.99 -4.74 -6.11
C VAL A 27 13.67 -6.10 -6.16
N LEU A 28 13.61 -6.72 -7.34
CA LEU A 28 14.38 -7.90 -7.69
C LEU A 28 14.69 -7.84 -9.20
N ASP A 29 15.97 -7.67 -9.55
CA ASP A 29 16.48 -7.65 -10.93
C ASP A 29 15.69 -6.68 -11.85
N ASP A 30 15.53 -5.41 -11.43
CA ASP A 30 14.72 -4.43 -12.17
C ASP A 30 15.30 -3.00 -12.11
N ALA A 31 16.64 -2.88 -12.24
CA ALA A 31 17.38 -1.62 -12.11
C ALA A 31 16.87 -0.49 -13.00
N ALA A 32 16.44 -0.82 -14.25
CA ALA A 32 15.99 0.18 -15.22
C ALA A 32 14.66 0.83 -14.81
N HIS A 33 13.68 0.04 -14.38
CA HIS A 33 12.40 0.55 -13.90
C HIS A 33 12.56 1.25 -12.56
N LEU A 34 13.35 0.70 -11.64
CA LEU A 34 13.66 1.31 -10.35
C LEU A 34 14.24 2.72 -10.51
N ARG A 35 15.17 2.92 -11.46
CA ARG A 35 15.73 4.26 -11.75
C ARG A 35 14.63 5.25 -12.13
N ALA A 36 13.70 4.84 -12.99
CA ALA A 36 12.57 5.67 -13.41
C ALA A 36 11.62 5.98 -12.24
N CYS A 37 11.30 4.98 -11.42
CA CYS A 37 10.45 5.12 -10.23
C CYS A 37 11.06 6.12 -9.24
N LEU A 38 12.34 5.96 -8.89
CA LEU A 38 13.06 6.84 -7.95
C LEU A 38 13.15 8.28 -8.47
N ALA A 39 13.33 8.47 -9.79
CA ALA A 39 13.32 9.81 -10.40
C ALA A 39 11.94 10.49 -10.26
N LEU A 40 10.83 9.75 -10.30
CA LEU A 40 9.48 10.28 -10.07
C LEU A 40 9.25 10.59 -8.59
N LEU A 41 9.75 9.75 -7.68
CA LEU A 41 9.68 10.01 -6.25
C LEU A 41 10.46 11.25 -5.84
N ALA A 42 11.61 11.51 -6.45
CA ALA A 42 12.42 12.70 -6.21
C ALA A 42 11.74 14.01 -6.68
N ARG A 43 10.76 13.92 -7.60
CA ARG A 43 10.01 15.06 -8.17
C ARG A 43 8.61 15.24 -7.56
N GLN A 44 8.31 14.58 -6.46
CA GLN A 44 7.03 14.74 -5.78
C GLN A 44 6.86 16.17 -5.25
N THR A 45 5.65 16.74 -5.35
CA THR A 45 5.30 18.06 -4.80
C THR A 45 5.55 18.12 -3.30
N ARG A 46 5.23 17.04 -2.60
CA ARG A 46 5.69 16.75 -1.26
C ARG A 46 6.69 15.58 -1.34
N ARG A 47 7.96 15.86 -1.13
CA ARG A 47 8.97 14.81 -1.09
C ARG A 47 8.71 13.87 0.09
N PRO A 48 8.88 12.55 -0.07
CA PRO A 48 8.89 11.64 1.06
C PRO A 48 10.05 11.96 2.00
N ASP A 49 9.86 11.74 3.29
CA ASP A 49 10.90 11.96 4.30
C ASP A 49 12.01 10.90 4.19
N GLU A 50 11.67 9.69 3.72
CA GLU A 50 12.63 8.67 3.31
C GLU A 50 12.09 7.80 2.16
N VAL A 51 13.03 7.23 1.39
CA VAL A 51 12.75 6.14 0.45
C VAL A 51 13.55 4.92 0.88
N VAL A 52 12.86 3.81 1.08
CA VAL A 52 13.41 2.51 1.45
C VAL A 52 13.28 1.58 0.26
N VAL A 53 14.39 1.23 -0.38
CA VAL A 53 14.41 0.21 -1.42
C VAL A 53 14.80 -1.12 -0.78
N VAL A 54 13.95 -2.13 -0.95
CA VAL A 54 14.22 -3.47 -0.46
C VAL A 54 14.75 -4.32 -1.60
N ASP A 55 16.05 -4.57 -1.57
CA ASP A 55 16.72 -5.47 -2.51
C ASP A 55 16.50 -6.92 -2.08
N ASN A 56 15.70 -7.65 -2.86
CA ASN A 56 15.31 -9.03 -2.56
C ASN A 56 16.24 -10.06 -3.22
N GLY A 57 17.55 -9.76 -3.21
CA GLY A 57 18.59 -10.62 -3.77
C GLY A 57 18.79 -10.41 -5.28
N SER A 58 18.81 -9.14 -5.72
CA SER A 58 19.12 -8.78 -7.11
C SER A 58 20.53 -9.14 -7.48
N THR A 59 20.73 -9.53 -8.74
CA THR A 59 22.02 -9.80 -9.36
C THR A 59 22.44 -8.69 -10.33
N ASP A 60 21.53 -7.77 -10.64
CA ASP A 60 21.74 -6.58 -11.45
C ASP A 60 22.14 -5.35 -10.60
N ASP A 61 22.20 -4.18 -11.23
CA ASP A 61 22.58 -2.91 -10.57
C ASP A 61 21.49 -2.31 -9.68
N SER A 62 20.39 -3.01 -9.35
CA SER A 62 19.27 -2.46 -8.58
C SER A 62 19.70 -1.79 -7.28
N ALA A 63 20.54 -2.44 -6.48
CA ALA A 63 21.03 -1.88 -5.23
C ALA A 63 21.94 -0.65 -5.42
N ALA A 64 22.76 -0.64 -6.48
CA ALA A 64 23.61 0.52 -6.83
C ALA A 64 22.77 1.71 -7.27
N VAL A 65 21.76 1.48 -8.11
CA VAL A 65 20.77 2.49 -8.57
C VAL A 65 20.04 3.11 -7.38
N ALA A 66 19.60 2.30 -6.41
CA ALA A 66 18.91 2.78 -5.22
C ALA A 66 19.82 3.71 -4.39
N ARG A 67 21.07 3.28 -4.11
CA ARG A 67 22.03 4.11 -3.34
C ARG A 67 22.36 5.41 -4.05
N ALA A 68 22.59 5.38 -5.37
CA ALA A 68 22.88 6.56 -6.17
C ALA A 68 21.74 7.58 -6.17
N ALA A 69 20.48 7.13 -5.99
CA ALA A 69 19.31 8.00 -5.85
C ALA A 69 19.09 8.49 -4.41
N GLY A 70 19.99 8.18 -3.45
CA GLY A 70 19.85 8.57 -2.04
C GLY A 70 18.85 7.71 -1.25
N ALA A 71 18.38 6.59 -1.80
CA ALA A 71 17.49 5.70 -1.09
C ALA A 71 18.26 4.85 -0.07
N ARG A 72 17.61 4.55 1.05
CA ARG A 72 18.13 3.59 2.01
C ARG A 72 17.85 2.17 1.50
N VAL A 73 18.89 1.38 1.30
CA VAL A 73 18.78 0.00 0.83
C VAL A 73 18.70 -0.95 2.02
N VAL A 74 17.68 -1.79 2.01
CA VAL A 74 17.51 -2.93 2.93
C VAL A 74 17.69 -4.20 2.11
N HIS A 75 18.52 -5.10 2.56
CA HIS A 75 18.70 -6.40 1.92
C HIS A 75 17.81 -7.45 2.59
N GLU A 76 16.92 -8.10 1.81
CA GLU A 76 16.08 -9.21 2.26
C GLU A 76 16.51 -10.48 1.52
N PRO A 77 17.22 -11.40 2.19
CA PRO A 77 17.78 -12.59 1.54
C PRO A 77 16.70 -13.63 1.15
N ARG A 78 15.57 -13.62 1.84
CA ARG A 78 14.47 -14.54 1.51
C ARG A 78 13.70 -14.02 0.31
N ARG A 79 13.88 -14.68 -0.83
CA ARG A 79 13.17 -14.33 -2.07
C ARG A 79 11.66 -14.41 -1.92
N GLY A 80 10.97 -13.41 -2.45
CA GLY A 80 9.52 -13.31 -2.51
C GLY A 80 9.01 -11.96 -2.07
N ILE A 81 8.01 -11.47 -2.80
CA ILE A 81 7.42 -10.15 -2.55
C ILE A 81 6.87 -10.00 -1.12
N PRO A 82 6.25 -11.05 -0.48
CA PRO A 82 5.79 -10.91 0.90
C PRO A 82 6.92 -10.64 1.90
N SER A 83 8.09 -11.28 1.74
CA SER A 83 9.26 -11.03 2.59
C SER A 83 9.82 -9.63 2.35
N ALA A 84 9.98 -9.25 1.08
CA ALA A 84 10.53 -7.94 0.72
C ALA A 84 9.65 -6.78 1.18
N ALA A 85 8.33 -6.86 0.95
CA ALA A 85 7.40 -5.83 1.40
C ALA A 85 7.41 -5.69 2.92
N ALA A 86 7.33 -6.81 3.65
CA ALA A 86 7.35 -6.82 5.10
C ALA A 86 8.66 -6.28 5.68
N ALA A 87 9.82 -6.62 5.09
CA ALA A 87 11.11 -6.08 5.51
C ALA A 87 11.17 -4.55 5.31
N GLY A 88 10.62 -4.05 4.21
CA GLY A 88 10.52 -2.62 3.96
C GLY A 88 9.61 -1.91 4.95
N TYR A 89 8.45 -2.48 5.26
CA TYR A 89 7.54 -1.91 6.25
C TYR A 89 8.13 -1.91 7.66
N ASP A 90 8.86 -2.96 8.04
CA ASP A 90 9.57 -3.01 9.33
C ASP A 90 10.70 -1.98 9.40
N ALA A 91 11.35 -1.69 8.27
CA ALA A 91 12.43 -0.72 8.19
C ALA A 91 11.93 0.74 8.12
N ALA A 92 10.70 0.98 7.70
CA ALA A 92 10.13 2.32 7.57
C ALA A 92 10.06 3.06 8.92
N ARG A 93 10.40 4.36 8.90
CA ARG A 93 10.47 5.22 10.10
C ARG A 93 9.38 6.27 10.14
N GLY A 94 8.71 6.52 9.02
CA GLY A 94 7.63 7.51 8.92
C GLY A 94 6.36 7.07 9.61
N ASP A 95 5.49 8.02 9.89
CA ASP A 95 4.13 7.79 10.43
C ASP A 95 3.24 7.10 9.40
N LEU A 96 3.49 7.37 8.12
CA LEU A 96 2.84 6.73 6.98
C LEU A 96 3.87 5.91 6.18
N ILE A 97 3.47 4.70 5.85
CA ILE A 97 4.22 3.80 4.96
C ILE A 97 3.46 3.73 3.64
N LEU A 98 4.05 4.28 2.60
CA LEU A 98 3.56 4.17 1.24
C LEU A 98 4.33 3.08 0.52
N ARG A 99 3.66 2.32 -0.33
CA ARG A 99 4.32 1.32 -1.18
C ARG A 99 3.95 1.51 -2.63
N CYS A 100 4.97 1.41 -3.48
CA CYS A 100 4.84 1.19 -4.91
C CYS A 100 5.87 0.13 -5.35
N ASP A 101 5.62 -0.52 -6.49
CA ASP A 101 6.57 -1.46 -7.05
C ASP A 101 7.65 -0.73 -7.87
N ALA A 102 8.78 -1.36 -8.13
CA ALA A 102 9.91 -0.76 -8.85
C ALA A 102 9.53 -0.26 -10.26
N ASP A 103 8.52 -0.88 -10.88
CA ASP A 103 7.98 -0.49 -12.19
C ASP A 103 6.79 0.48 -12.12
N THR A 104 6.48 1.01 -10.95
CA THR A 104 5.37 1.95 -10.78
C THR A 104 5.76 3.37 -11.20
N ARG A 105 4.84 4.07 -11.87
CA ARG A 105 4.94 5.48 -12.23
C ARG A 105 3.94 6.28 -11.44
N VAL A 106 4.40 6.86 -10.35
CA VAL A 106 3.57 7.71 -9.47
C VAL A 106 3.35 9.10 -10.08
N PRO A 107 2.15 9.72 -9.95
CA PRO A 107 1.93 11.11 -10.35
C PRO A 107 2.68 12.07 -9.42
N PRO A 108 2.91 13.32 -9.85
CA PRO A 108 3.72 14.30 -9.09
C PRO A 108 3.17 14.63 -7.69
N ASP A 109 1.88 14.49 -7.47
CA ASP A 109 1.17 14.83 -6.24
C ASP A 109 0.80 13.60 -5.37
N TRP A 110 1.38 12.43 -5.68
CA TRP A 110 1.00 11.15 -5.06
C TRP A 110 1.21 11.13 -3.54
N THR A 111 2.40 11.51 -3.07
CA THR A 111 2.73 11.56 -1.64
C THR A 111 1.93 12.61 -0.90
N GLU A 112 1.74 13.78 -1.51
CA GLU A 112 0.97 14.89 -0.95
C GLU A 112 -0.49 14.49 -0.76
N ARG A 113 -1.13 13.93 -1.79
CA ARG A 113 -2.53 13.47 -1.74
C ARG A 113 -2.75 12.41 -0.69
N ILE A 114 -1.84 11.44 -0.59
CA ILE A 114 -1.93 10.39 0.43
C ILE A 114 -1.84 11.01 1.82
N ALA A 115 -0.82 11.84 2.07
CA ALA A 115 -0.64 12.46 3.37
C ALA A 115 -1.83 13.34 3.78
N ALA A 116 -2.37 14.14 2.85
CA ALA A 116 -3.57 14.95 3.08
C ALA A 116 -4.79 14.09 3.43
N ARG A 117 -4.95 12.93 2.75
CA ARG A 117 -6.05 12.01 3.02
C ARG A 117 -5.98 11.41 4.42
N PHE A 118 -4.79 10.97 4.86
CA PHE A 118 -4.60 10.45 6.21
C PHE A 118 -4.73 11.55 7.29
N ALA A 119 -4.37 12.78 6.99
CA ALA A 119 -4.58 13.91 7.90
C ALA A 119 -6.07 14.23 8.07
N ALA A 120 -6.86 14.15 6.98
CA ALA A 120 -8.30 14.41 6.99
C ALA A 120 -9.12 13.27 7.63
N GLU A 121 -8.61 12.05 7.65
CA GLU A 121 -9.31 10.87 8.20
C GLU A 121 -8.43 10.13 9.23
N PRO A 122 -8.46 10.54 10.51
CA PRO A 122 -7.64 9.89 11.56
C PRO A 122 -7.90 8.40 11.73
N ALA A 123 -9.13 7.93 11.51
CA ALA A 123 -9.50 6.51 11.60
C ALA A 123 -9.08 5.67 10.37
N LEU A 124 -8.55 6.30 9.32
CA LEU A 124 -8.08 5.61 8.13
C LEU A 124 -6.77 4.90 8.42
N LEU A 125 -6.73 3.58 8.24
CA LEU A 125 -5.53 2.77 8.43
C LEU A 125 -4.86 2.36 7.12
N GLY A 126 -5.62 2.29 6.01
CA GLY A 126 -5.10 1.92 4.72
C GLY A 126 -5.78 2.63 3.55
N LEU A 127 -5.01 3.02 2.56
CA LEU A 127 -5.45 3.73 1.36
C LEU A 127 -4.89 3.06 0.11
N THR A 128 -5.68 2.97 -0.94
CA THR A 128 -5.25 2.48 -2.24
C THR A 128 -5.97 3.22 -3.36
N GLY A 129 -5.48 3.06 -4.58
CA GLY A 129 -6.08 3.65 -5.77
C GLY A 129 -5.88 2.78 -7.01
N PRO A 130 -6.46 3.18 -8.16
CA PRO A 130 -6.39 2.39 -9.39
C PRO A 130 -5.02 2.47 -10.05
N GLY A 131 -4.68 1.43 -10.82
CA GLY A 131 -3.55 1.42 -11.74
C GLY A 131 -3.95 1.69 -13.19
N ARG A 132 -3.01 2.17 -13.99
CA ARG A 132 -3.09 2.24 -15.44
C ARG A 132 -1.88 1.52 -16.03
N PHE A 133 -2.12 0.49 -16.84
CA PHE A 133 -1.05 -0.24 -17.53
C PHE A 133 -0.49 0.60 -18.67
N TYR A 134 0.74 1.11 -18.51
CA TYR A 134 1.36 2.08 -19.43
C TYR A 134 2.08 1.42 -20.61
N ASP A 135 2.41 0.14 -20.51
CA ASP A 135 3.08 -0.68 -21.53
C ASP A 135 2.11 -1.37 -22.51
N GLN A 136 0.82 -1.09 -22.38
CA GLN A 136 -0.23 -1.63 -23.23
C GLN A 136 -0.71 -0.59 -24.25
N PRO A 137 -1.22 -1.00 -25.44
CA PRO A 137 -1.86 -0.09 -26.38
C PRO A 137 -2.93 0.77 -25.69
N ARG A 138 -2.97 2.07 -25.95
CA ARG A 138 -3.74 3.06 -25.19
C ARG A 138 -5.17 2.63 -24.83
N LEU A 139 -5.96 2.18 -25.83
CA LEU A 139 -7.35 1.79 -25.60
C LEU A 139 -7.44 0.47 -24.81
N LEU A 140 -6.68 -0.55 -25.23
CA LEU A 140 -6.66 -1.86 -24.60
C LEU A 140 -6.14 -1.77 -23.14
N GLY A 141 -5.10 -0.97 -22.90
CA GLY A 141 -4.57 -0.70 -21.58
C GLY A 141 -5.58 -0.02 -20.66
N ARG A 142 -6.40 0.91 -21.18
CA ARG A 142 -7.49 1.53 -20.38
C ARG A 142 -8.55 0.51 -19.99
N VAL A 143 -9.00 -0.32 -20.94
CA VAL A 143 -10.01 -1.35 -20.70
C VAL A 143 -9.49 -2.40 -19.72
N ARG A 144 -8.28 -2.93 -19.93
CA ARG A 144 -7.64 -3.90 -19.04
C ARG A 144 -7.44 -3.34 -17.63
N SER A 145 -6.98 -2.09 -17.52
CA SER A 145 -6.79 -1.44 -16.22
C SER A 145 -8.12 -1.27 -15.46
N ALA A 146 -9.16 -0.85 -16.15
CA ALA A 146 -10.48 -0.70 -15.56
C ALA A 146 -11.06 -2.06 -15.13
N ALA A 147 -10.99 -3.08 -15.99
CA ALA A 147 -11.45 -4.43 -15.69
C ALA A 147 -10.68 -5.06 -14.51
N TYR A 148 -9.34 -4.93 -14.51
CA TYR A 148 -8.51 -5.42 -13.42
C TYR A 148 -8.84 -4.73 -12.10
N THR A 149 -8.88 -3.39 -12.09
CA THR A 149 -9.22 -2.61 -10.89
C THR A 149 -10.61 -2.96 -10.37
N ALA A 150 -11.60 -3.09 -11.26
CA ALA A 150 -12.96 -3.48 -10.89
C ALA A 150 -12.98 -4.90 -10.30
N ALA A 151 -12.37 -5.88 -10.97
CA ALA A 151 -12.31 -7.26 -10.50
C ALA A 151 -11.61 -7.37 -9.14
N TYR A 152 -10.44 -6.74 -8.99
CA TYR A 152 -9.69 -6.74 -7.73
C TYR A 152 -10.49 -6.10 -6.60
N ARG A 153 -11.11 -4.93 -6.86
CA ARG A 153 -11.90 -4.20 -5.87
C ARG A 153 -13.17 -4.96 -5.47
N TRP A 154 -13.93 -5.50 -6.44
CA TRP A 154 -15.19 -6.16 -6.15
C TRP A 154 -14.99 -7.57 -5.57
N ALA A 155 -14.19 -8.42 -6.22
CA ALA A 155 -13.94 -9.78 -5.73
C ALA A 155 -13.16 -9.76 -4.41
N GLY A 156 -12.08 -8.97 -4.33
CA GLY A 156 -11.34 -8.77 -3.09
C GLY A 156 -12.20 -8.13 -2.01
N GLY A 157 -12.99 -7.11 -2.34
CA GLY A 157 -13.90 -6.46 -1.42
C GLY A 157 -14.95 -7.39 -0.83
N ALA A 158 -15.55 -8.26 -1.64
CA ALA A 158 -16.49 -9.29 -1.19
C ALA A 158 -15.80 -10.30 -0.27
N ALA A 159 -14.60 -10.75 -0.63
CA ALA A 159 -13.82 -11.74 0.12
C ALA A 159 -13.34 -11.21 1.48
N LEU A 160 -13.00 -9.92 1.56
CA LEU A 160 -12.44 -9.28 2.76
C LEU A 160 -13.47 -8.55 3.61
N ALA A 161 -14.66 -8.29 3.11
CA ALA A 161 -15.63 -7.35 3.67
C ALA A 161 -15.08 -5.92 3.81
N GLY A 162 -14.24 -5.48 2.88
CA GLY A 162 -13.59 -4.16 2.92
C GLY A 162 -12.80 -3.87 1.65
N THR A 163 -12.13 -2.74 1.59
CA THR A 163 -11.32 -2.36 0.44
C THR A 163 -9.97 -3.10 0.47
N PRO A 164 -9.64 -3.96 -0.53
CA PRO A 164 -8.32 -4.55 -0.64
C PRO A 164 -7.30 -3.48 -1.02
N LEU A 165 -6.13 -3.49 -0.39
CA LEU A 165 -4.98 -2.68 -0.78
C LEU A 165 -4.30 -3.34 -1.98
N TRP A 166 -3.80 -2.54 -2.91
CA TRP A 166 -3.04 -3.03 -4.06
C TRP A 166 -1.58 -2.62 -3.94
N GLY A 167 -0.67 -3.60 -3.92
CA GLY A 167 0.74 -3.41 -3.60
C GLY A 167 1.48 -2.37 -4.42
N SER A 168 1.14 -2.22 -5.71
CA SER A 168 1.73 -1.18 -6.57
C SER A 168 1.26 0.24 -6.23
N ASN A 169 0.22 0.40 -5.42
CA ASN A 169 -0.36 1.70 -5.04
C ASN A 169 -1.11 1.60 -3.71
N CYS A 170 -0.39 1.50 -2.62
CA CYS A 170 -1.01 1.49 -1.31
C CYS A 170 -0.24 2.32 -0.28
N ALA A 171 -0.95 2.70 0.74
CA ALA A 171 -0.41 3.37 1.91
C ALA A 171 -1.11 2.88 3.17
N LEU A 172 -0.39 2.89 4.28
CA LEU A 172 -0.92 2.51 5.59
C LEU A 172 -0.26 3.33 6.70
N ARG A 173 -0.94 3.43 7.85
CA ARG A 173 -0.30 3.96 9.05
C ARG A 173 0.74 2.99 9.57
N ALA A 174 1.88 3.49 10.01
CA ALA A 174 2.94 2.66 10.60
C ALA A 174 2.46 1.91 11.85
N GLU A 175 1.57 2.53 12.63
CA GLU A 175 0.94 1.86 13.78
C GLU A 175 0.07 0.66 13.37
N ALA A 176 -0.66 0.78 12.25
CA ALA A 176 -1.47 -0.31 11.71
C ALA A 176 -0.60 -1.49 11.27
N TRP A 177 0.55 -1.21 10.61
CA TRP A 177 1.54 -2.25 10.31
C TRP A 177 2.03 -2.92 11.59
N ARG A 178 2.46 -2.16 12.59
CA ARG A 178 2.95 -2.70 13.87
C ARG A 178 1.93 -3.59 14.56
N ALA A 179 0.63 -3.26 14.47
CA ALA A 179 -0.44 -4.06 15.05
C ALA A 179 -0.65 -5.42 14.36
N VAL A 180 -0.35 -5.53 13.05
CA VAL A 180 -0.66 -6.74 12.28
C VAL A 180 0.56 -7.52 11.78
N ARG A 181 1.78 -6.95 11.81
CA ARG A 181 3.00 -7.52 11.20
C ARG A 181 3.34 -8.95 11.62
N HIS A 182 2.94 -9.36 12.81
CA HIS A 182 3.18 -10.70 13.34
C HIS A 182 2.17 -11.74 12.84
N ARG A 183 1.12 -11.31 12.11
CA ARG A 183 0.07 -12.18 11.58
C ARG A 183 0.21 -12.42 10.08
N VAL A 184 0.82 -11.47 9.35
CA VAL A 184 0.99 -11.57 7.89
C VAL A 184 1.90 -12.76 7.53
N HIS A 185 1.55 -13.45 6.44
CA HIS A 185 2.27 -14.64 5.97
C HIS A 185 3.54 -14.26 5.20
N ARG A 186 4.39 -13.40 5.78
CA ARG A 186 5.57 -12.80 5.15
C ARG A 186 6.59 -13.79 4.59
N HIS A 187 6.60 -15.05 5.04
CA HIS A 187 7.55 -16.08 4.63
C HIS A 187 6.97 -17.07 3.62
N ARG A 188 5.81 -16.77 3.06
CA ARG A 188 5.13 -17.61 2.07
C ARG A 188 5.12 -16.94 0.71
N ALA A 189 5.90 -17.49 -0.23
CA ALA A 189 5.98 -16.99 -1.61
C ALA A 189 4.72 -17.30 -2.45
N ASP A 190 3.82 -18.15 -1.96
CA ASP A 190 2.57 -18.57 -2.59
C ASP A 190 1.35 -17.75 -2.10
N VAL A 191 1.59 -16.61 -1.43
CA VAL A 191 0.58 -15.70 -0.90
C VAL A 191 0.68 -14.35 -1.59
N HIS A 192 -0.45 -13.72 -1.88
CA HIS A 192 -0.51 -12.29 -2.24
C HIS A 192 -0.33 -11.45 -0.99
N ASP A 193 0.78 -10.77 -0.89
CA ASP A 193 1.18 -9.98 0.29
C ASP A 193 0.24 -8.81 0.59
N ASP A 194 -0.24 -8.12 -0.45
CA ASP A 194 -1.16 -7.00 -0.34
C ASP A 194 -2.58 -7.44 0.07
N LEU A 195 -3.04 -8.57 -0.45
CA LEU A 195 -4.32 -9.15 -0.08
C LEU A 195 -4.27 -9.70 1.35
N ASP A 196 -3.18 -10.36 1.73
CA ASP A 196 -2.93 -10.88 3.07
C ASP A 196 -2.87 -9.74 4.11
N LEU A 197 -2.10 -8.70 3.82
CA LEU A 197 -2.05 -7.49 4.64
C LEU A 197 -3.45 -6.89 4.82
N SER A 198 -4.22 -6.78 3.73
CA SER A 198 -5.58 -6.24 3.76
C SER A 198 -6.50 -7.04 4.67
N PHE A 199 -6.38 -8.38 4.67
CA PHE A 199 -7.11 -9.26 5.57
C PHE A 199 -6.83 -8.91 7.03
N HIS A 200 -5.56 -8.81 7.38
CA HIS A 200 -5.16 -8.58 8.77
C HIS A 200 -5.50 -7.17 9.24
N LEU A 201 -5.36 -6.14 8.38
CA LEU A 201 -5.81 -4.78 8.68
C LEU A 201 -7.32 -4.72 8.93
N LEU A 202 -8.13 -5.30 8.03
CA LEU A 202 -9.59 -5.31 8.16
C LEU A 202 -10.09 -6.20 9.31
N ARG A 203 -9.31 -7.19 9.72
CA ARG A 203 -9.57 -7.97 10.94
C ARG A 203 -9.28 -7.16 12.19
N HIS A 204 -8.22 -6.35 12.18
CA HIS A 204 -7.83 -5.47 13.28
C HIS A 204 -8.83 -4.33 13.45
N ALA A 205 -9.15 -3.63 12.37
CA ALA A 205 -10.10 -2.52 12.35
C ALA A 205 -11.02 -2.63 11.11
N PRO A 206 -12.24 -3.16 11.26
CA PRO A 206 -13.19 -3.23 10.16
C PRO A 206 -13.48 -1.85 9.56
N ALA A 207 -13.64 -1.79 8.23
CA ALA A 207 -13.92 -0.57 7.48
C ALA A 207 -12.83 0.53 7.53
N SER A 208 -11.61 0.22 7.96
CA SER A 208 -10.50 1.17 8.08
C SER A 208 -9.69 1.39 6.80
N THR A 209 -10.05 0.75 5.69
CA THR A 209 -9.39 0.91 4.39
C THR A 209 -10.28 1.64 3.39
N ARG A 210 -9.67 2.45 2.50
CA ARG A 210 -10.39 3.24 1.48
C ARG A 210 -9.77 3.06 0.10
N PHE A 211 -10.63 3.22 -0.91
CA PHE A 211 -10.23 3.33 -2.31
C PHE A 211 -10.45 4.77 -2.78
N ASP A 212 -9.39 5.42 -3.25
CA ASP A 212 -9.45 6.75 -3.87
C ASP A 212 -9.30 6.60 -5.39
N PRO A 213 -10.37 6.85 -6.18
CA PRO A 213 -10.32 6.74 -7.64
C PRO A 213 -9.41 7.79 -8.28
N GLY A 214 -9.10 8.86 -7.56
CA GLY A 214 -8.19 9.91 -7.98
C GLY A 214 -6.72 9.59 -7.76
N LEU A 215 -6.39 8.65 -6.88
CA LEU A 215 -5.02 8.23 -6.58
C LEU A 215 -4.53 7.20 -7.62
N ARG A 216 -4.32 7.65 -8.86
CA ARG A 216 -3.99 6.78 -9.98
C ARG A 216 -2.49 6.73 -10.24
N VAL A 217 -1.93 5.52 -10.35
CA VAL A 217 -0.53 5.30 -10.76
C VAL A 217 -0.43 4.58 -12.10
N GLY A 218 0.71 4.71 -12.77
CA GLY A 218 1.07 3.84 -13.88
C GLY A 218 1.70 2.56 -13.35
N ALA A 219 1.36 1.40 -13.92
CA ALA A 219 1.96 0.11 -13.61
C ALA A 219 2.32 -0.65 -14.89
N ALA A 220 3.30 -1.53 -14.84
CA ALA A 220 3.57 -2.43 -15.96
C ALA A 220 2.53 -3.56 -15.99
N GLY A 221 2.06 -3.88 -17.19
CA GLY A 221 1.04 -4.91 -17.41
C GLY A 221 1.59 -6.33 -17.44
N ARG A 222 2.63 -6.65 -16.66
CA ARG A 222 3.33 -7.95 -16.65
C ARG A 222 2.39 -9.15 -16.44
N LEU A 223 1.28 -8.95 -15.72
CA LEU A 223 0.24 -9.96 -15.53
C LEU A 223 -0.37 -10.46 -16.84
N PHE A 224 -0.40 -9.60 -17.87
CA PHE A 224 -0.99 -9.93 -19.17
C PHE A 224 0.01 -10.58 -20.13
N GLY A 225 1.27 -10.74 -19.75
CA GLY A 225 2.35 -11.25 -20.59
C GLY A 225 2.23 -12.76 -20.89
N SER A 226 1.78 -13.58 -19.94
CA SER A 226 1.65 -15.02 -20.13
C SER A 226 0.45 -15.64 -19.38
N LEU A 227 0.00 -16.79 -19.89
CA LEU A 227 -1.06 -17.57 -19.23
C LEU A 227 -0.57 -18.09 -17.88
N ASP A 228 0.69 -18.56 -17.82
CA ASP A 228 1.29 -19.10 -16.59
C ASP A 228 1.36 -18.07 -15.47
N ALA A 229 1.69 -16.82 -15.81
CA ALA A 229 1.67 -15.74 -14.83
C ALA A 229 0.26 -15.52 -14.25
N ARG A 230 -0.77 -15.55 -15.09
CA ARG A 230 -2.18 -15.43 -14.65
C ARG A 230 -2.63 -16.60 -13.79
N VAL A 231 -2.29 -17.84 -14.18
CA VAL A 231 -2.61 -19.05 -13.41
C VAL A 231 -1.90 -19.01 -12.04
N ARG A 232 -0.62 -18.63 -12.01
CA ARG A 232 0.14 -18.48 -10.77
C ARG A 232 -0.52 -17.44 -9.85
N GLN A 233 -0.88 -16.26 -10.37
CA GLN A 233 -1.56 -15.22 -9.61
C GLN A 233 -2.92 -15.71 -9.06
N GLY A 234 -3.69 -16.42 -9.86
CA GLY A 234 -4.95 -17.02 -9.42
C GLY A 234 -4.76 -18.04 -8.29
N ARG A 235 -3.75 -18.92 -8.40
CA ARG A 235 -3.40 -19.88 -7.34
C ARG A 235 -2.99 -19.18 -6.04
N MET A 236 -2.16 -18.13 -6.14
CA MET A 236 -1.76 -17.33 -4.98
C MET A 236 -2.97 -16.67 -4.31
N ALA A 237 -3.91 -16.11 -5.09
CA ALA A 237 -5.14 -15.54 -4.56
C ALA A 237 -5.96 -16.60 -3.79
N VAL A 238 -6.17 -17.78 -4.37
CA VAL A 238 -6.90 -18.89 -3.71
C VAL A 238 -6.19 -19.32 -2.43
N THR A 239 -4.86 -19.46 -2.44
CA THR A 239 -4.08 -19.82 -1.25
C THR A 239 -4.25 -18.77 -0.16
N THR A 240 -4.11 -17.49 -0.51
CA THR A 240 -4.29 -16.36 0.43
C THR A 240 -5.67 -16.39 1.06
N LEU A 241 -6.72 -16.56 0.25
CA LEU A 241 -8.09 -16.62 0.74
C LEU A 241 -8.30 -17.80 1.70
N ARG A 242 -7.84 -19.00 1.33
CA ARG A 242 -8.00 -20.20 2.16
C ARG A 242 -7.34 -20.05 3.53
N LEU A 243 -6.10 -19.57 3.58
CA LEU A 243 -5.36 -19.34 4.82
C LEU A 243 -6.12 -18.38 5.73
N ASN A 244 -6.50 -17.24 5.19
CA ASN A 244 -7.13 -16.18 5.96
C ASN A 244 -8.59 -16.51 6.36
N TRP A 245 -9.33 -17.25 5.53
CA TRP A 245 -10.69 -17.68 5.86
C TRP A 245 -10.72 -18.78 6.92
N ALA A 246 -9.67 -19.57 7.05
CA ALA A 246 -9.51 -20.49 8.17
C ALA A 246 -9.45 -19.77 9.53
N GLU A 247 -8.87 -18.54 9.55
CA GLU A 247 -8.83 -17.74 10.77
C GLU A 247 -10.14 -16.96 11.05
N LEU A 248 -10.79 -16.46 9.99
CA LEU A 248 -12.05 -15.71 10.09
C LEU A 248 -12.83 -15.81 8.79
N SER A 249 -13.95 -16.51 8.82
CA SER A 249 -14.79 -16.77 7.65
C SER A 249 -15.33 -15.49 7.00
N PRO A 250 -15.65 -15.49 5.69
CA PRO A 250 -16.22 -14.32 5.00
C PRO A 250 -17.48 -13.78 5.67
N GLY A 251 -18.40 -14.67 6.08
CA GLY A 251 -19.64 -14.27 6.76
C GLY A 251 -19.39 -13.49 8.04
N MET A 252 -18.46 -13.97 8.89
CA MET A 252 -18.09 -13.28 10.13
C MET A 252 -17.41 -11.94 9.88
N ARG A 253 -16.69 -11.77 8.76
CA ARG A 253 -16.09 -10.49 8.36
C ARG A 253 -17.17 -9.45 8.05
N TRP A 254 -18.19 -9.85 7.31
CA TRP A 254 -19.33 -8.98 6.99
C TRP A 254 -20.11 -8.60 8.24
N VAL A 255 -20.37 -9.54 9.17
CA VAL A 255 -21.02 -9.26 10.46
C VAL A 255 -20.20 -8.19 11.22
N ARG A 256 -18.89 -8.38 11.37
CA ARG A 256 -18.03 -7.40 12.04
C ARG A 256 -18.01 -6.03 11.37
N ARG A 257 -18.05 -5.99 10.04
CA ARG A 257 -18.11 -4.74 9.30
C ARG A 257 -19.41 -3.98 9.58
N VAL A 258 -20.53 -4.67 9.54
CA VAL A 258 -21.85 -4.05 9.82
C VAL A 258 -21.89 -3.54 11.26
N GLN A 259 -21.42 -4.32 12.22
CA GLN A 259 -21.34 -3.91 13.62
C GLN A 259 -20.41 -2.71 13.82
N ALA A 260 -19.29 -2.63 13.12
CA ALA A 260 -18.39 -1.49 13.20
C ALA A 260 -19.00 -0.22 12.60
N ALA A 261 -19.79 -0.36 11.52
CA ALA A 261 -20.48 0.78 10.89
C ALA A 261 -21.69 1.29 11.71
N ALA A 262 -22.23 0.47 12.61
CA ALA A 262 -23.36 0.81 13.48
C ALA A 262 -22.94 1.44 14.82
N ARG A 263 -21.64 1.53 15.08
CA ARG A 263 -21.14 2.23 16.29
C ARG A 263 -21.05 3.72 16.01
N PRO A 264 -21.68 4.58 16.85
CA PRO A 264 -21.67 6.02 16.71
C PRO A 264 -20.28 6.62 16.83
#